data_a938afe13021d017aaca1aa7ac827906
#
_entry.id   a938afe13021d017aaca1aa7ac827906
#
_cell.length_a   1.000
_cell.length_b   1.000
_cell.length_c   1.000
_cell.angle_alpha   90.00
_cell.angle_beta   90.00
_cell.angle_gamma   90.00
#
_symmetry.space_group_name_H-M   'P 1'
#
loop_
_entity.id
_entity.type
_entity.pdbx_description
1 polymer ?
#
loop_
_entity_poly.entity_id
_entity_poly.type
_entity_poly.pdbx_seq_one_letter_code
_entity_poly.pdbx_strand_id
1 'polypeptide(L)'
;MKSIILVAAGGAMGAVLRYLFSFLLKDYTQINFPINTFLVNAIGCFAIGLCYSIFMNNNNFDSLKLLLIIGVLGGFTTYSAFAFETVLMFKQQLFKQAFTYILFSNITCIAFAYLGFLIKN
;
A
#
# COMPACT_ATOMS: atom_id res chain seq x y z
N MET A 1 10.51 -10.94 21.48
CA MET A 1 9.15 -10.61 21.91
C MET A 1 8.74 -9.15 21.62
N LYS A 2 9.54 -8.14 21.99
CA LYS A 2 9.24 -6.72 21.71
C LYS A 2 9.00 -6.42 20.21
N SER A 3 9.83 -6.97 19.31
CA SER A 3 9.70 -6.77 17.87
C SER A 3 8.38 -7.32 17.30
N ILE A 4 7.93 -8.50 17.76
CA ILE A 4 6.67 -9.10 17.33
C ILE A 4 5.48 -8.24 17.76
N ILE A 5 5.50 -7.72 18.98
CA ILE A 5 4.45 -6.83 19.50
C ILE A 5 4.36 -5.54 18.67
N LEU A 6 5.50 -4.94 18.32
CA LEU A 6 5.54 -3.74 17.47
C LEU A 6 4.95 -4.01 16.09
N VAL A 7 5.33 -5.12 15.46
CA VAL A 7 4.80 -5.50 14.14
C VAL A 7 3.31 -5.81 14.23
N ALA A 8 2.86 -6.53 15.25
CA ALA A 8 1.44 -6.86 15.45
C ALA A 8 0.60 -5.60 15.68
N ALA A 9 1.04 -4.69 16.56
CA ALA A 9 0.35 -3.43 16.81
C ALA A 9 0.30 -2.55 15.55
N GLY A 10 1.43 -2.40 14.85
CA GLY A 10 1.49 -1.67 13.59
C GLY A 10 0.62 -2.29 12.51
N GLY A 11 0.64 -3.62 12.36
CA GLY A 11 -0.18 -4.33 11.39
C GLY A 11 -1.68 -4.16 11.66
N ALA A 12 -2.11 -4.24 12.92
CA ALA A 12 -3.49 -3.96 13.31
C ALA A 12 -3.89 -2.52 12.95
N MET A 13 -3.05 -1.53 13.27
CA MET A 13 -3.29 -0.13 12.91
C MET A 13 -3.38 0.05 11.39
N GLY A 14 -2.44 -0.51 10.63
CA GLY A 14 -2.43 -0.44 9.18
C GLY A 14 -3.67 -1.06 8.54
N ALA A 15 -4.10 -2.23 9.00
CA ALA A 15 -5.31 -2.90 8.52
C ALA A 15 -6.58 -2.07 8.83
N VAL A 16 -6.68 -1.48 10.02
CA VAL A 16 -7.80 -0.59 10.38
C VAL A 16 -7.80 0.67 9.51
N LEU A 17 -6.65 1.31 9.32
CA LEU A 17 -6.53 2.49 8.44
C LEU A 17 -6.96 2.15 7.00
N ARG A 18 -6.52 1.02 6.45
CA ARG A 18 -6.96 0.54 5.14
C ARG A 18 -8.47 0.35 5.07
N TYR A 19 -9.07 -0.28 6.09
CA TYR A 19 -10.51 -0.48 6.16
C TYR A 19 -11.26 0.85 6.16
N LEU A 20 -10.86 1.79 7.02
CA LEU A 20 -11.48 3.12 7.10
C LEU A 20 -11.34 3.89 5.79
N PHE A 21 -10.17 3.85 5.17
CA PHE A 21 -9.93 4.49 3.87
C PHE A 21 -10.83 3.90 2.78
N SER A 22 -10.92 2.57 2.73
CA SER A 22 -11.82 1.88 1.79
C SER A 22 -13.30 2.17 2.06
N PHE A 23 -13.68 2.30 3.33
CA PHE A 23 -15.04 2.67 3.72
C PHE A 23 -15.41 4.09 3.26
N LEU A 24 -14.49 5.05 3.39
CA LEU A 24 -14.70 6.43 2.94
C LEU A 24 -14.82 6.54 1.40
N LEU A 25 -14.16 5.65 0.66
CA LEU A 25 -14.16 5.65 -0.79
C LEU A 25 -15.14 4.66 -1.42
N LYS A 26 -15.99 3.98 -0.63
CA LYS A 26 -16.89 2.92 -1.12
C LYS A 26 -17.78 3.38 -2.27
N ASP A 27 -18.26 4.62 -2.22
CA ASP A 27 -19.18 5.17 -3.22
C ASP A 27 -18.49 5.56 -4.54
N TYR A 28 -17.15 5.68 -4.52
CA TYR A 28 -16.33 5.98 -5.68
C TYR A 28 -15.69 4.73 -6.31
N THR A 29 -15.80 3.59 -5.64
CA THR A 29 -15.21 2.34 -6.12
C THR A 29 -16.14 1.69 -7.14
N GLN A 30 -15.68 1.62 -8.38
CA GLN A 30 -16.39 0.93 -9.47
C GLN A 30 -15.68 -0.37 -9.81
N ILE A 31 -16.44 -1.36 -10.29
CA ILE A 31 -15.88 -2.64 -10.76
C ILE A 31 -14.85 -2.41 -11.88
N ASN A 32 -15.05 -1.38 -12.69
CA ASN A 32 -14.18 -1.09 -13.83
C ASN A 32 -12.80 -0.53 -13.44
N PHE A 33 -12.67 0.06 -12.24
CA PHE A 33 -11.40 0.52 -11.69
C PHE A 33 -11.49 0.63 -10.15
N PRO A 34 -10.81 -0.24 -9.40
CA PRO A 34 -10.82 -0.26 -7.93
C PRO A 34 -9.96 0.89 -7.35
N ILE A 35 -10.54 2.09 -7.33
CA ILE A 35 -9.85 3.32 -6.91
C ILE A 35 -9.31 3.21 -5.47
N ASN A 36 -10.06 2.59 -4.55
CA ASN A 36 -9.65 2.44 -3.15
C ASN A 36 -8.34 1.65 -3.02
N THR A 37 -8.25 0.48 -3.63
CA THR A 37 -7.04 -0.37 -3.61
C THR A 37 -5.88 0.34 -4.30
N PHE A 38 -6.13 0.97 -5.44
CA PHE A 38 -5.13 1.76 -6.16
C PHE A 38 -4.54 2.86 -5.27
N LEU A 39 -5.37 3.69 -4.63
CA LEU A 39 -4.91 4.79 -3.80
C LEU A 39 -4.21 4.31 -2.52
N VAL A 40 -4.73 3.29 -1.85
CA VAL A 40 -4.09 2.68 -0.68
C VAL A 40 -2.68 2.22 -1.01
N ASN A 41 -2.51 1.52 -2.13
CA ASN A 41 -1.20 1.03 -2.54
C ASN A 41 -0.27 2.18 -2.99
N ALA A 42 -0.76 3.17 -3.73
CA ALA A 42 0.03 4.34 -4.15
C ALA A 42 0.53 5.15 -2.95
N ILE A 43 -0.37 5.48 -2.00
CA ILE A 43 -0.02 6.20 -0.77
C ILE A 43 0.97 5.39 0.06
N GLY A 44 0.74 4.09 0.24
CA GLY A 44 1.63 3.20 0.97
C GLY A 44 3.00 3.08 0.33
N CYS A 45 3.09 3.03 -0.99
CA CYS A 45 4.35 3.01 -1.74
C CYS A 45 5.13 4.32 -1.57
N PHE A 46 4.46 5.47 -1.62
CA PHE A 46 5.10 6.74 -1.32
C PHE A 46 5.64 6.79 0.12
N ALA A 47 4.80 6.40 1.08
CA ALA A 47 5.16 6.40 2.49
C ALA A 47 6.32 5.45 2.81
N ILE A 48 6.38 4.26 2.18
CA ILE A 48 7.50 3.32 2.40
C ILE A 48 8.79 3.89 1.85
N GLY A 49 8.79 4.52 0.66
CA GLY A 49 9.95 5.20 0.09
C GLY A 49 10.46 6.30 1.01
N LEU A 50 9.56 7.14 1.52
CA LEU A 50 9.88 8.20 2.47
C LEU A 50 10.46 7.65 3.79
N CYS A 51 9.83 6.61 4.36
CA CYS A 51 10.34 5.98 5.59
C CYS A 51 11.75 5.42 5.39
N TYR A 52 12.02 4.74 4.28
CA TYR A 52 13.35 4.25 3.97
C TYR A 52 14.35 5.39 3.84
N SER A 53 14.04 6.46 3.14
CA SER A 53 14.90 7.65 3.02
C SER A 53 15.24 8.28 4.39
N ILE A 54 14.28 8.33 5.31
CA ILE A 54 14.47 8.91 6.65
C ILE A 54 15.30 7.98 7.56
N PHE A 55 15.05 6.66 7.51
CA PHE A 55 15.59 5.71 8.47
C PHE A 55 16.83 4.94 7.99
N MET A 56 17.22 5.06 6.72
CA MET A 56 18.26 4.25 6.11
C MET A 56 19.62 4.33 6.81
N ASN A 57 19.97 5.51 7.33
CA ASN A 57 21.30 5.79 7.90
C ASN A 57 21.31 5.84 9.43
N ASN A 58 20.27 5.34 10.11
CA ASN A 58 20.18 5.51 11.55
C ASN A 58 19.66 4.26 12.26
N ASN A 59 20.58 3.50 12.90
CA ASN A 59 20.26 2.28 13.64
C ASN A 59 19.42 2.53 14.91
N ASN A 60 19.32 3.77 15.37
CA ASN A 60 18.52 4.12 16.55
C ASN A 60 17.01 4.01 16.32
N PHE A 61 16.57 3.84 15.07
CA PHE A 61 15.15 3.76 14.69
C PHE A 61 14.65 2.35 14.37
N ASP A 62 15.36 1.28 14.77
CA ASP A 62 14.96 -0.09 14.42
C ASP A 62 13.56 -0.46 14.91
N SER A 63 13.16 -0.02 16.10
CA SER A 63 11.81 -0.21 16.62
C SER A 63 10.76 0.53 15.80
N LEU A 64 11.06 1.73 15.31
CA LEU A 64 10.17 2.51 14.44
C LEU A 64 10.07 1.91 13.03
N LYS A 65 11.17 1.37 12.49
CA LYS A 65 11.14 0.63 11.21
C LYS A 65 10.20 -0.57 11.30
N LEU A 66 10.30 -1.34 12.38
CA LEU A 66 9.42 -2.50 12.61
C LEU A 66 7.95 -2.09 12.72
N LEU A 67 7.67 -1.05 13.51
CA LEU A 67 6.31 -0.56 13.71
C LEU A 67 5.72 0.04 12.43
N LEU A 68 6.43 0.97 11.78
CA LEU A 68 5.90 1.74 10.66
C LEU A 68 5.99 0.99 9.34
N ILE A 69 7.18 0.46 8.99
CA ILE A 69 7.38 -0.13 7.66
C ILE A 69 6.75 -1.52 7.59
N ILE A 70 7.13 -2.42 8.50
CA ILE A 70 6.64 -3.80 8.48
C ILE A 70 5.21 -3.88 9.02
N GLY A 71 4.93 -3.17 10.12
CA GLY A 71 3.61 -3.17 10.74
C GLY A 71 2.61 -2.31 9.96
N VAL A 72 2.64 -0.99 10.14
CA VAL A 72 1.60 -0.09 9.63
C VAL A 72 1.51 -0.14 8.10
N LEU A 73 2.61 0.08 7.37
CA LEU A 73 2.57 0.11 5.91
C LEU A 73 2.33 -1.29 5.31
N GLY A 74 2.89 -2.35 5.92
CA GLY A 74 2.60 -3.72 5.53
C GLY A 74 1.14 -4.12 5.75
N GLY A 75 0.50 -3.64 6.83
CA GLY A 75 -0.94 -3.83 7.09
C GLY A 75 -1.83 -2.93 6.24
N PHE A 76 -1.37 -1.73 5.89
CA PHE A 76 -2.13 -0.75 5.10
C PHE A 76 -2.21 -1.13 3.63
N THR A 77 -1.09 -1.48 2.98
CA THR A 77 -1.04 -1.88 1.56
C THR A 77 -1.59 -3.28 1.35
N THR A 78 -2.05 -3.58 0.13
CA THR A 78 -2.60 -4.91 -0.18
C THR A 78 -2.39 -5.32 -1.65
N TYR A 79 -1.55 -6.31 -1.85
CA TYR A 79 -1.39 -6.96 -3.15
C TYR A 79 -2.48 -8.00 -3.41
N SER A 80 -2.99 -8.65 -2.36
CA SER A 80 -4.04 -9.68 -2.49
C SER A 80 -5.36 -9.10 -3.01
N ALA A 81 -5.78 -7.92 -2.53
CA ALA A 81 -6.96 -7.24 -3.05
C ALA A 81 -6.78 -6.88 -4.53
N PHE A 82 -5.65 -6.26 -4.91
CA PHE A 82 -5.29 -5.95 -6.28
C PHE A 82 -5.36 -7.18 -7.21
N ALA A 83 -4.78 -8.30 -6.78
CA ALA A 83 -4.79 -9.54 -7.55
C ALA A 83 -6.21 -10.09 -7.72
N PHE A 84 -7.00 -10.10 -6.65
CA PHE A 84 -8.37 -10.60 -6.69
C PHE A 84 -9.29 -9.73 -7.55
N GLU A 85 -9.21 -8.42 -7.45
CA GLU A 85 -9.93 -7.46 -8.29
C GLU A 85 -9.60 -7.66 -9.78
N THR A 86 -8.33 -7.87 -10.09
CA THR A 86 -7.87 -8.19 -11.46
C THR A 86 -8.50 -9.48 -11.98
N VAL A 87 -8.56 -10.54 -11.13
CA VAL A 87 -9.22 -11.81 -11.50
C VAL A 87 -10.71 -11.60 -11.74
N LEU A 88 -11.38 -10.77 -10.93
CA LEU A 88 -12.80 -10.45 -11.15
C LEU A 88 -13.03 -9.73 -12.48
N MET A 89 -12.16 -8.79 -12.87
CA MET A 89 -12.22 -8.13 -14.17
C MET A 89 -12.08 -9.14 -15.33
N PHE A 90 -11.13 -10.08 -15.23
CA PHE A 90 -10.99 -11.15 -16.22
C PHE A 90 -12.23 -12.02 -16.30
N LYS A 91 -12.83 -12.41 -15.17
CA LYS A 91 -14.08 -13.18 -15.15
C LYS A 91 -15.25 -12.44 -15.81
N GLN A 92 -15.29 -11.12 -15.70
CA GLN A 92 -16.30 -10.28 -16.32
C GLN A 92 -15.97 -9.90 -17.77
N GLN A 93 -14.91 -10.48 -18.34
CA GLN A 93 -14.42 -10.20 -19.71
C GLN A 93 -13.99 -8.73 -19.92
N LEU A 94 -13.68 -8.01 -18.85
CA LEU A 94 -13.18 -6.63 -18.85
C LEU A 94 -11.65 -6.62 -19.07
N PHE A 95 -11.16 -7.27 -20.13
CA PHE A 95 -9.73 -7.46 -20.37
C PHE A 95 -8.95 -6.16 -20.47
N LYS A 96 -9.49 -5.19 -21.21
CA LYS A 96 -8.84 -3.88 -21.38
C LYS A 96 -8.66 -3.15 -20.03
N GLN A 97 -9.68 -3.16 -19.19
CA GLN A 97 -9.65 -2.55 -17.85
C GLN A 97 -8.66 -3.28 -16.94
N ALA A 98 -8.66 -4.62 -16.96
CA ALA A 98 -7.71 -5.43 -16.19
C ALA A 98 -6.26 -5.10 -16.54
N PHE A 99 -5.91 -5.09 -17.83
CA PHE A 99 -4.55 -4.74 -18.28
C PHE A 99 -4.18 -3.30 -17.94
N THR A 100 -5.09 -2.34 -18.12
CA THR A 100 -4.87 -0.94 -17.73
C THR A 100 -4.64 -0.83 -16.22
N TYR A 101 -5.46 -1.50 -15.41
CA TYR A 101 -5.34 -1.50 -13.95
C TYR A 101 -3.99 -2.08 -13.50
N ILE A 102 -3.57 -3.22 -14.08
CA ILE A 102 -2.27 -3.84 -13.78
C ILE A 102 -1.13 -2.87 -14.10
N LEU A 103 -1.08 -2.33 -15.31
CA LEU A 103 0.02 -1.47 -15.74
C LEU A 103 0.05 -0.17 -14.93
N PHE A 104 -1.09 0.50 -14.81
CA PHE A 104 -1.17 1.79 -14.13
C PHE A 104 -0.87 1.68 -12.65
N SER A 105 -1.38 0.64 -11.97
CA SER A 105 -1.09 0.40 -10.56
C SER A 105 0.39 0.13 -10.31
N ASN A 106 1.02 -0.75 -11.09
CA ASN A 106 2.44 -1.06 -10.91
C ASN A 106 3.34 0.16 -11.19
N ILE A 107 3.12 0.85 -12.31
CA ILE A 107 3.91 2.03 -12.67
C ILE A 107 3.78 3.12 -11.60
N THR A 108 2.55 3.41 -11.16
CA THR A 108 2.29 4.44 -10.15
C THR A 108 2.92 4.08 -8.81
N CYS A 109 2.76 2.83 -8.35
CA CYS A 109 3.33 2.38 -7.09
C CYS A 109 4.87 2.47 -7.08
N ILE A 110 5.52 2.04 -8.15
CA ILE A 110 6.98 2.12 -8.28
C ILE A 110 7.44 3.58 -8.33
N ALA A 111 6.78 4.41 -9.14
CA ALA A 111 7.09 5.83 -9.23
C ALA A 111 6.92 6.55 -7.88
N PHE A 112 5.85 6.27 -7.15
CA PHE A 112 5.58 6.87 -5.84
C PHE A 112 6.57 6.42 -4.79
N ALA A 113 6.97 5.14 -4.77
CA ALA A 113 8.03 4.65 -3.89
C ALA A 113 9.35 5.38 -4.18
N TYR A 114 9.69 5.55 -5.45
CA TYR A 114 10.88 6.28 -5.86
C TYR A 114 10.82 7.77 -5.48
N LEU A 115 9.69 8.44 -5.72
CA LEU A 115 9.47 9.84 -5.32
C LEU A 115 9.59 10.01 -3.80
N GLY A 116 8.98 9.13 -3.01
CA GLY A 116 9.12 9.14 -1.55
C GLY A 116 10.57 8.99 -1.11
N PHE A 117 11.31 8.10 -1.77
CA PHE A 117 12.73 7.88 -1.49
C PHE A 117 13.61 9.10 -1.80
N LEU A 118 13.30 9.88 -2.83
CA LEU A 118 14.08 11.06 -3.22
C LEU A 118 13.96 12.26 -2.27
N ILE A 119 12.94 12.32 -1.40
CA ILE A 119 12.67 13.52 -0.59
C ILE A 119 13.82 13.88 0.36
N LYS A 120 14.58 12.90 0.82
CA LYS A 120 15.67 13.14 1.78
C LYS A 120 17.06 12.70 1.27
N ASN A 121 17.14 12.27 0.02
CA ASN A 121 18.44 12.00 -0.65
C ASN A 121 18.81 13.19 -1.57
#